data_bcb9a016d234e704f4355dbd8fd02945
#
_entry.id   bcb9a016d234e704f4355dbd8fd02945
#
_cell.length_a   1.000
_cell.length_b   1.000
_cell.length_c   1.000
_cell.angle_alpha   90.00
_cell.angle_beta   90.00
_cell.angle_gamma   90.00
#
_symmetry.space_group_name_H-M   'P 1'
#
loop_
_entity.id
_entity.type
_entity.pdbx_description
1 polymer ?
#
loop_
_entity_poly.entity_id
_entity_poly.type
_entity_poly.pdbx_seq_one_letter_code
_entity_poly.pdbx_strand_id
1 'polypeptide(L)'
;FPEATVLCGSGTALAMKFVRAFMQAGIQHGFGEREALRIASQVLKGAAIMSAHSHPEVEIDRVTTPGGCTIAALAEMEHAGFGSALLRGIHEGVERAKKLYQRV
;
A
#
# COMPACT_ATOMS: atom_id res chain seq x y z
N PHE A 1 -8.57 19.97 -8.49
CA PHE A 1 -8.48 19.86 -7.04
C PHE A 1 -7.19 19.14 -6.66
N PRO A 2 -6.29 19.79 -5.91
CA PRO A 2 -4.99 19.19 -5.56
C PRO A 2 -5.11 17.84 -4.85
N GLU A 3 -6.05 17.72 -3.93
CA GLU A 3 -6.24 16.49 -3.15
C GLU A 3 -6.63 15.31 -4.05
N ALA A 4 -7.59 15.52 -4.93
CA ALA A 4 -8.04 14.48 -5.85
C ALA A 4 -6.93 14.09 -6.83
N THR A 5 -6.19 15.07 -7.32
CA THR A 5 -5.07 14.83 -8.24
C THR A 5 -4.02 13.92 -7.60
N VAL A 6 -3.67 14.17 -6.33
CA VAL A 6 -2.68 13.36 -5.63
C VAL A 6 -3.23 11.97 -5.33
N LEU A 7 -4.45 11.88 -4.81
CA LEU A 7 -5.04 10.57 -4.48
C LEU A 7 -5.19 9.68 -5.72
N CYS A 8 -5.67 10.24 -6.82
CA CYS A 8 -5.90 9.46 -8.02
C CYS A 8 -4.64 9.28 -8.88
N GLY A 9 -3.89 10.36 -9.09
CA GLY A 9 -2.71 10.34 -9.95
C GLY A 9 -1.50 9.76 -9.26
N SER A 10 -1.10 10.37 -8.15
CA SER A 10 0.05 9.89 -7.40
C SER A 10 -0.23 8.56 -6.69
N GLY A 11 -1.50 8.29 -6.39
CA GLY A 11 -1.90 7.04 -5.75
C GLY A 11 -1.43 5.82 -6.51
N THR A 12 -1.46 5.86 -7.83
CA THR A 12 -0.96 4.75 -8.65
C THR A 12 0.52 4.47 -8.39
N ALA A 13 1.34 5.53 -8.30
CA ALA A 13 2.77 5.38 -8.01
C ALA A 13 2.99 4.83 -6.60
N LEU A 14 2.18 5.27 -5.64
CA LEU A 14 2.26 4.76 -4.27
C LEU A 14 1.91 3.28 -4.21
N ALA A 15 0.88 2.86 -4.95
CA ALA A 15 0.51 1.45 -5.05
C ALA A 15 1.62 0.64 -5.73
N MET A 16 2.25 1.20 -6.77
CA MET A 16 3.39 0.54 -7.42
C MET A 16 4.57 0.39 -6.47
N LYS A 17 4.77 1.35 -5.59
CA LYS A 17 5.82 1.26 -4.57
C LYS A 17 5.56 0.10 -3.62
N PHE A 18 4.29 -0.12 -3.24
CA PHE A 18 3.89 -1.27 -2.45
C PHE A 18 4.20 -2.57 -3.20
N VAL A 19 3.84 -2.65 -4.48
CA VAL A 19 4.10 -3.84 -5.30
C VAL A 19 5.59 -4.14 -5.34
N ARG A 20 6.42 -3.12 -5.55
CA ARG A 20 7.87 -3.29 -5.61
C ARG A 20 8.44 -3.78 -4.28
N ALA A 21 8.01 -3.20 -3.16
CA ALA A 21 8.49 -3.62 -1.85
C ALA A 21 8.07 -5.06 -1.55
N PHE A 22 6.84 -5.42 -1.90
CA PHE A 22 6.34 -6.78 -1.73
C PHE A 22 7.15 -7.76 -2.58
N MET A 23 7.44 -7.39 -3.83
CA MET A 23 8.26 -8.20 -4.72
C MET A 23 9.66 -8.40 -4.15
N GLN A 24 10.27 -7.35 -3.64
CA GLN A 24 11.59 -7.43 -3.01
C GLN A 24 11.60 -8.38 -1.81
N ALA A 25 10.53 -8.33 -1.01
CA ALA A 25 10.39 -9.25 0.11
C ALA A 25 10.29 -10.69 -0.37
N GLY A 26 9.55 -10.93 -1.45
CA GLY A 26 9.44 -12.27 -2.04
C GLY A 26 10.79 -12.79 -2.52
N ILE A 27 11.56 -11.93 -3.19
CA ILE A 27 12.90 -12.27 -3.66
C ILE A 27 13.80 -12.61 -2.47
N GLN A 28 13.72 -11.83 -1.40
CA GLN A 28 14.50 -12.07 -0.19
C GLN A 28 14.22 -13.45 0.40
N HIS A 29 13.02 -13.95 0.21
CA HIS A 29 12.60 -15.26 0.73
C HIS A 29 12.64 -16.38 -0.32
N GLY A 30 13.35 -16.18 -1.42
CA GLY A 30 13.69 -17.25 -2.34
C GLY A 30 12.84 -17.35 -3.60
N PHE A 31 11.90 -16.44 -3.81
CA PHE A 31 11.14 -16.43 -5.07
C PHE A 31 11.92 -15.72 -6.16
N GLY A 32 11.77 -16.18 -7.40
CA GLY A 32 12.33 -15.47 -8.53
C GLY A 32 11.60 -14.14 -8.77
N GLU A 33 12.25 -13.22 -9.45
CA GLU A 33 11.72 -11.87 -9.68
C GLU A 33 10.34 -11.89 -10.34
N ARG A 34 10.20 -12.68 -11.41
CA ARG A 34 8.94 -12.74 -12.17
C ARG A 34 7.80 -13.31 -11.31
N GLU A 35 8.09 -14.37 -10.58
CA GLU A 35 7.09 -14.98 -9.71
C GLU A 35 6.70 -14.06 -8.55
N ALA A 36 7.68 -13.41 -7.94
CA ALA A 36 7.43 -12.46 -6.86
C ALA A 36 6.55 -11.29 -7.34
N LEU A 37 6.79 -10.79 -8.55
CA LEU A 37 5.97 -9.74 -9.13
C LEU A 37 4.54 -10.22 -9.37
N ARG A 38 4.39 -11.43 -9.89
CA ARG A 38 3.05 -11.99 -10.13
C ARG A 38 2.27 -12.14 -8.84
N ILE A 39 2.91 -12.63 -7.79
CA ILE A 39 2.29 -12.79 -6.47
C ILE A 39 1.88 -11.42 -5.93
N ALA A 40 2.78 -10.45 -5.94
CA ALA A 40 2.51 -9.11 -5.43
C ALA A 40 1.33 -8.46 -6.14
N SER A 41 1.31 -8.54 -7.47
CA SER A 41 0.24 -7.94 -8.28
C SER A 41 -1.10 -8.61 -8.01
N GLN A 42 -1.12 -9.92 -7.89
CA GLN A 42 -2.37 -10.67 -7.65
C GLN A 42 -2.91 -10.40 -6.25
N VAL A 43 -2.02 -10.34 -5.26
CA VAL A 43 -2.43 -10.03 -3.88
C VAL A 43 -3.06 -8.64 -3.82
N LEU A 44 -2.42 -7.65 -4.42
CA LEU A 44 -2.94 -6.28 -4.41
C LEU A 44 -4.26 -6.19 -5.17
N LYS A 45 -4.36 -6.86 -6.30
CA LYS A 45 -5.59 -6.92 -7.08
C LYS A 45 -6.74 -7.52 -6.26
N GLY A 46 -6.49 -8.64 -5.60
CA GLY A 46 -7.49 -9.29 -4.75
C GLY A 46 -7.94 -8.39 -3.61
N ALA A 47 -6.99 -7.75 -2.94
CA ALA A 47 -7.29 -6.83 -1.84
C ALA A 47 -8.14 -5.65 -2.33
N ALA A 48 -7.82 -5.11 -3.51
CA ALA A 48 -8.58 -4.00 -4.08
C ALA A 48 -10.03 -4.40 -4.37
N ILE A 49 -10.24 -5.58 -4.92
CA ILE A 49 -11.57 -6.10 -5.20
C ILE A 49 -12.35 -6.30 -3.91
N MET A 50 -11.73 -6.89 -2.90
CA MET A 50 -12.38 -7.14 -1.61
C MET A 50 -12.77 -5.83 -0.91
N SER A 51 -11.90 -4.83 -0.96
CA SER A 51 -12.15 -3.55 -0.30
C SER A 51 -13.29 -2.77 -0.95
N ALA A 52 -13.67 -3.09 -2.17
CA ALA A 52 -14.82 -2.47 -2.83
C ALA A 52 -16.15 -2.97 -2.26
N HIS A 53 -16.15 -4.11 -1.59
CA HIS A 53 -17.36 -4.75 -1.08
C HIS A 53 -17.40 -4.85 0.44
N SER A 54 -16.30 -4.63 1.12
CA SER A 54 -16.21 -4.80 2.56
C SER A 54 -15.15 -3.87 3.13
N HIS A 55 -15.34 -3.42 4.36
CA HIS A 55 -14.38 -2.53 5.00
C HIS A 55 -13.04 -3.25 5.18
N PRO A 56 -11.90 -2.57 4.90
CA PRO A 56 -10.58 -3.19 5.04
C PRO A 56 -10.33 -3.83 6.40
N GLU A 57 -10.78 -3.19 7.49
CA GLU A 57 -10.60 -3.75 8.82
C GLU A 57 -11.28 -5.10 8.99
N VAL A 58 -12.47 -5.27 8.40
CA VAL A 58 -13.19 -6.54 8.44
C VAL A 58 -12.41 -7.62 7.69
N GLU A 59 -11.89 -7.27 6.52
CA GLU A 59 -11.14 -8.23 5.70
C GLU A 59 -9.79 -8.58 6.32
N ILE A 60 -9.12 -7.62 6.93
CA ILE A 60 -7.88 -7.88 7.66
C ILE A 60 -8.15 -8.87 8.80
N ASP A 61 -9.23 -8.66 9.54
CA ASP A 61 -9.58 -9.55 10.66
C ASP A 61 -9.85 -10.97 10.20
N ARG A 62 -10.47 -11.14 9.04
CA ARG A 62 -10.77 -12.46 8.48
C ARG A 62 -9.53 -13.30 8.21
N VAL A 63 -8.44 -12.65 7.81
CA VAL A 63 -7.20 -13.35 7.45
C VAL A 63 -6.17 -13.31 8.56
N THR A 64 -6.52 -12.74 9.72
CA THR A 64 -5.61 -12.59 10.85
C THR A 64 -6.02 -13.56 11.95
N THR A 65 -5.22 -14.59 12.16
CA THR A 65 -5.46 -15.57 13.21
C THR A 65 -4.66 -15.22 14.46
N PRO A 66 -5.16 -15.57 15.67
CA PRO A 66 -4.44 -15.30 16.90
C PRO A 66 -3.05 -15.94 16.88
N GLY A 67 -2.02 -15.13 17.15
CA GLY A 67 -0.63 -15.61 17.22
C GLY A 67 -0.05 -16.02 15.88
N GLY A 68 -0.74 -15.77 14.77
CA GLY A 68 -0.29 -16.18 13.45
C GLY A 68 0.72 -15.24 12.81
N CYS A 69 1.15 -15.60 11.59
CA CYS A 69 2.15 -14.81 10.87
C CYS A 69 1.62 -13.46 10.37
N THR A 70 0.33 -13.36 10.07
CA THR A 70 -0.26 -12.12 9.59
C THR A 70 -0.22 -11.03 10.65
N ILE A 71 -0.64 -11.34 11.87
CA ILE A 71 -0.61 -10.33 12.95
C ILE A 71 0.82 -9.92 13.28
N ALA A 72 1.76 -10.86 13.24
CA ALA A 72 3.17 -10.56 13.47
C ALA A 72 3.70 -9.60 12.41
N ALA A 73 3.37 -9.82 11.15
CA ALA A 73 3.78 -8.96 10.06
C ALA A 73 3.16 -7.57 10.19
N LEU A 74 1.86 -7.49 10.45
CA LEU A 74 1.15 -6.22 10.59
C LEU A 74 1.70 -5.39 11.73
N ALA A 75 1.97 -6.01 12.88
CA ALA A 75 2.52 -5.33 14.04
C ALA A 75 3.90 -4.75 13.74
N GLU A 76 4.75 -5.53 13.07
CA GLU A 76 6.09 -5.07 12.70
C GLU A 76 6.02 -3.90 11.73
N MET A 77 5.13 -3.97 10.74
CA MET A 77 4.96 -2.90 9.76
C MET A 77 4.47 -1.61 10.40
N GLU A 78 3.50 -1.69 11.33
CA GLU A 78 3.04 -0.50 12.06
C GLU A 78 4.14 0.07 12.94
N HIS A 79 4.94 -0.77 13.57
CA HIS A 79 6.08 -0.34 14.36
C HIS A 79 7.08 0.45 13.52
N ALA A 80 7.26 0.02 12.27
CA ALA A 80 8.15 0.69 11.32
C ALA A 80 7.52 1.95 10.70
N GLY A 81 6.24 2.23 10.99
CA GLY A 81 5.59 3.46 10.54
C GLY A 81 4.86 3.35 9.21
N PHE A 82 4.34 2.18 8.88
CA PHE A 82 3.68 1.97 7.57
C PHE A 82 2.56 2.97 7.31
N GLY A 83 1.58 3.03 8.22
CA GLY A 83 0.44 3.95 8.06
C GLY A 83 0.87 5.40 8.08
N SER A 84 1.75 5.75 8.99
CA SER A 84 2.27 7.10 9.13
C SER A 84 3.02 7.55 7.87
N ALA A 85 3.81 6.66 7.27
CA ALA A 85 4.55 6.98 6.05
C ALA A 85 3.60 7.33 4.90
N LEU A 86 2.54 6.56 4.73
CA LEU A 86 1.55 6.79 3.69
C LEU A 86 0.82 8.11 3.91
N LEU A 87 0.35 8.35 5.14
CA LEU A 87 -0.33 9.59 5.48
C LEU A 87 0.53 10.82 5.22
N ARG A 88 1.78 10.77 5.67
CA ARG A 88 2.72 11.89 5.51
C ARG A 88 3.08 12.10 4.04
N GLY A 89 3.25 11.02 3.29
CA GLY A 89 3.58 11.11 1.87
C GLY A 89 2.46 11.77 1.07
N ILE A 90 1.22 11.37 1.32
CA ILE A 90 0.07 11.98 0.64
C ILE A 90 -0.04 13.45 1.01
N HIS A 91 0.11 13.79 2.29
CA HIS A 91 0.06 15.18 2.74
C HIS A 91 1.11 16.03 2.02
N GLU A 92 2.33 15.54 1.94
CA GLU A 92 3.41 16.26 1.27
C GLU A 92 3.10 16.47 -0.22
N GLY A 93 2.53 15.46 -0.86
CA GLY A 93 2.10 15.56 -2.26
C GLY A 93 1.03 16.61 -2.45
N VAL A 94 0.05 16.67 -1.54
CA VAL A 94 -1.02 17.66 -1.60
C VAL A 94 -0.47 19.07 -1.43
N GLU A 95 0.44 19.28 -0.49
CA GLU A 95 1.05 20.58 -0.28
C GLU A 95 1.83 21.04 -1.51
N ARG A 96 2.55 20.13 -2.15
CA ARG A 96 3.26 20.45 -3.38
C ARG A 96 2.29 20.78 -4.52
N ALA A 97 1.21 20.03 -4.65
CA ALA A 97 0.21 20.27 -5.68
C ALA A 97 -0.46 21.64 -5.51
N LYS A 98 -0.75 22.02 -4.27
CA LYS A 98 -1.32 23.34 -3.98
C LYS A 98 -0.41 24.45 -4.45
N LYS A 99 0.90 24.33 -4.20
CA LYS A 99 1.88 25.33 -4.64
C LYS A 99 1.94 25.42 -6.16
N LEU A 100 1.90 24.29 -6.84
CA LEU A 100 1.91 24.27 -8.31
C LEU A 100 0.69 24.96 -8.91
N TYR A 101 -0.50 24.70 -8.34
CA TYR A 101 -1.72 25.32 -8.83
C TYR A 101 -1.77 26.82 -8.52
N GLN A 102 -1.13 27.26 -7.46
CA GLN A 102 -1.08 28.70 -7.14
C GLN A 102 -0.22 29.50 -8.11
N ARG A 103 0.65 28.86 -8.87
CA ARG A 103 1.51 29.53 -9.85
C ARG A 103 0.81 29.80 -11.18
N VAL A 104 -0.36 29.24 -11.36
CA VAL A 104 -1.18 29.45 -12.53
C VAL A 104 -2.13 30.63 -12.33
#